data_17877ebb75e6aa6e8d2f2501fb60aa25
#
_entry.id   17877ebb75e6aa6e8d2f2501fb60aa25
#
_cell.length_a   1.000
_cell.length_b   1.000
_cell.length_c   1.000
_cell.angle_alpha   90.00
_cell.angle_beta   90.00
_cell.angle_gamma   90.00
#
_symmetry.space_group_name_H-M   'P 1'
#
loop_
_entity.id
_entity.type
_entity.pdbx_description
1 polymer ?
#
loop_
_entity_poly.entity_id
_entity_poly.type
_entity_poly.pdbx_seq_one_letter_code
_entity_poly.pdbx_strand_id
1 'polypeptide(L)'
;AVRVRHFCAYLMEEHGGSMKRMARQPLERLRPALLAVPGIGPETADDILLYACDKPVFVVDAYTRRIFSRHGLVSESIDYDSLRAIFESNLMADVHTFKEYHGLIVWTGKDYCRTKPNCAGCPLQPLLPGIPPTA
;
A
#
# COMPACT_ATOMS: atom_id res chain seq x y z
N ALA A 1 -1.95 6.39 19.63
CA ALA A 1 -3.24 6.68 20.30
C ALA A 1 -4.03 7.81 19.65
N VAL A 2 -3.42 8.96 19.35
CA VAL A 2 -4.13 10.15 18.81
C VAL A 2 -4.75 9.89 17.43
N ARG A 3 -4.01 9.28 16.49
CA ARG A 3 -4.49 8.96 15.13
C ARG A 3 -5.71 8.06 15.14
N VAL A 4 -5.71 7.03 16.00
CA VAL A 4 -6.85 6.11 16.17
C VAL A 4 -8.08 6.86 16.69
N ARG A 5 -7.88 7.77 17.64
CA ARG A 5 -8.97 8.62 18.17
C ARG A 5 -9.61 9.48 17.08
N HIS A 6 -8.79 10.11 16.21
CA HIS A 6 -9.29 10.91 15.10
C HIS A 6 -10.10 10.06 14.12
N PHE A 7 -9.61 8.85 13.81
CA PHE A 7 -10.37 7.93 12.96
C PHE A 7 -11.68 7.49 13.60
N CYS A 8 -11.68 7.16 14.90
CA CYS A 8 -12.91 6.80 15.61
C CYS A 8 -13.92 7.97 15.63
N ALA A 9 -13.46 9.19 15.84
CA ALA A 9 -14.33 10.38 15.78
C ALA A 9 -14.95 10.54 14.39
N TYR A 10 -14.13 10.49 13.35
CA TYR A 10 -14.62 10.50 11.96
C TYR A 10 -15.64 9.40 11.68
N LEU A 11 -15.37 8.16 12.10
CA LEU A 11 -16.27 7.04 11.91
C LEU A 11 -17.60 7.24 12.64
N MET A 12 -17.55 7.80 13.84
CA MET A 12 -18.77 8.10 14.61
C MET A 12 -19.58 9.21 13.98
N GLU A 13 -18.95 10.32 13.62
CA GLU A 13 -19.62 11.51 13.09
C GLU A 13 -20.22 11.28 11.70
N GLU A 14 -19.45 10.70 10.79
CA GLU A 14 -19.84 10.55 9.38
C GLU A 14 -20.60 9.25 9.10
N HIS A 15 -20.36 8.19 9.89
CA HIS A 15 -20.89 6.86 9.61
C HIS A 15 -21.60 6.19 10.79
N GLY A 16 -21.82 6.93 11.89
CA GLY A 16 -22.49 6.40 13.09
C GLY A 16 -21.76 5.21 13.72
N GLY A 17 -20.44 5.21 13.66
CA GLY A 17 -19.60 4.14 14.21
C GLY A 17 -19.58 2.85 13.38
N SER A 18 -20.14 2.84 12.18
CA SER A 18 -20.29 1.64 11.37
C SER A 18 -19.31 1.57 10.21
N MET A 19 -18.31 0.66 10.31
CA MET A 19 -17.41 0.32 9.22
C MET A 19 -18.16 -0.14 7.96
N LYS A 20 -19.24 -0.91 8.14
CA LYS A 20 -20.07 -1.37 7.04
C LYS A 20 -20.75 -0.21 6.28
N ARG A 21 -21.21 0.82 7.01
CA ARG A 21 -21.79 2.02 6.40
C ARG A 21 -20.73 2.83 5.67
N MET A 22 -19.56 2.98 6.25
CA MET A 22 -18.41 3.63 5.61
C MET A 22 -18.01 2.91 4.32
N ALA A 23 -17.87 1.58 4.36
CA ALA A 23 -17.48 0.77 3.21
C ALA A 23 -18.47 0.84 2.03
N ARG A 24 -19.73 1.22 2.25
CA ARG A 24 -20.71 1.42 1.17
C ARG A 24 -20.52 2.72 0.39
N GLN A 25 -19.74 3.65 0.92
CA GLN A 25 -19.46 4.90 0.21
C GLN A 25 -18.63 4.65 -1.03
N PRO A 26 -18.83 5.41 -2.12
CA PRO A 26 -18.01 5.30 -3.31
C PRO A 26 -16.56 5.72 -3.02
N LEU A 27 -15.60 5.08 -3.70
CA LEU A 27 -14.16 5.30 -3.52
C LEU A 27 -13.78 6.77 -3.70
N GLU A 28 -14.37 7.44 -4.69
CA GLU A 28 -14.10 8.83 -5.05
C GLU A 28 -14.44 9.83 -3.93
N ARG A 29 -15.35 9.45 -3.04
CA ARG A 29 -15.72 10.22 -1.85
C ARG A 29 -14.94 9.78 -0.63
N LEU A 30 -14.78 8.47 -0.48
CA LEU A 30 -14.23 7.89 0.75
C LEU A 30 -12.74 8.17 0.90
N ARG A 31 -11.97 8.05 -0.20
CA ARG A 31 -10.52 8.29 -0.14
C ARG A 31 -10.16 9.72 0.27
N PRO A 32 -10.72 10.78 -0.35
CA PRO A 32 -10.47 12.15 0.10
C PRO A 32 -10.92 12.41 1.54
N ALA A 33 -12.05 11.83 1.96
CA ALA A 33 -12.54 11.97 3.33
C ALA A 33 -11.58 11.34 4.35
N LEU A 34 -11.03 10.15 4.08
CA LEU A 34 -10.03 9.51 4.93
C LEU A 34 -8.73 10.34 5.01
N LEU A 35 -8.27 10.87 3.87
CA LEU A 35 -7.08 11.72 3.82
C LEU A 35 -7.25 13.05 4.57
N ALA A 36 -8.47 13.51 4.77
CA ALA A 36 -8.77 14.70 5.57
C ALA A 36 -8.73 14.42 7.09
N VAL A 37 -8.74 13.17 7.51
CA VAL A 37 -8.65 12.79 8.93
C VAL A 37 -7.22 13.03 9.43
N PRO A 38 -7.02 13.84 10.50
CA PRO A 38 -5.68 14.14 10.98
C PRO A 38 -4.89 12.88 11.36
N GLY A 39 -3.72 12.72 10.76
CA GLY A 39 -2.82 11.59 10.99
C GLY A 39 -3.06 10.37 10.11
N ILE A 40 -4.01 10.43 9.18
CA ILE A 40 -4.17 9.43 8.11
C ILE A 40 -3.50 9.95 6.85
N GLY A 41 -2.39 9.31 6.49
CA GLY A 41 -1.70 9.55 5.22
C GLY A 41 -2.18 8.61 4.12
N PRO A 42 -1.63 8.75 2.89
CA PRO A 42 -2.04 7.94 1.73
C PRO A 42 -1.96 6.44 1.96
N GLU A 43 -0.85 5.94 2.51
CA GLU A 43 -0.68 4.51 2.82
C GLU A 43 -1.77 4.00 3.77
N THR A 44 -2.00 4.70 4.89
CA THR A 44 -3.02 4.31 5.86
C THR A 44 -4.44 4.39 5.28
N ALA A 45 -4.74 5.42 4.49
CA ALA A 45 -6.03 5.55 3.82
C ALA A 45 -6.27 4.38 2.86
N ASP A 46 -5.28 4.06 2.04
CA ASP A 46 -5.39 2.99 1.05
C ASP A 46 -5.41 1.60 1.70
N ASP A 47 -4.71 1.38 2.82
CA ASP A 47 -4.86 0.18 3.66
C ASP A 47 -6.30 -0.01 4.16
N ILE A 48 -6.90 1.04 4.71
CA ILE A 48 -8.30 1.00 5.17
C ILE A 48 -9.23 0.68 4.00
N LEU A 49 -9.04 1.34 2.86
CA LEU A 49 -9.86 1.14 1.67
C LEU A 49 -9.76 -0.28 1.13
N LEU A 50 -8.56 -0.81 0.98
CA LEU A 50 -8.35 -2.14 0.43
C LEU A 50 -8.79 -3.24 1.41
N TYR A 51 -8.30 -3.21 2.65
CA TYR A 51 -8.47 -4.32 3.59
C TYR A 51 -9.77 -4.27 4.38
N ALA A 52 -10.25 -3.08 4.76
CA ALA A 52 -11.46 -2.94 5.57
C ALA A 52 -12.71 -2.60 4.76
N CYS A 53 -12.56 -1.97 3.60
CA CYS A 53 -13.68 -1.52 2.78
C CYS A 53 -13.82 -2.28 1.46
N ASP A 54 -12.95 -3.23 1.16
CA ASP A 54 -12.92 -4.01 -0.09
C ASP A 54 -12.98 -3.12 -1.35
N LYS A 55 -12.22 -2.02 -1.33
CA LYS A 55 -12.08 -1.12 -2.48
C LYS A 55 -10.83 -1.48 -3.30
N PRO A 56 -10.90 -1.49 -4.63
CA PRO A 56 -9.77 -1.83 -5.49
C PRO A 56 -8.78 -0.67 -5.60
N VAL A 57 -8.08 -0.40 -4.52
CA VAL A 57 -6.98 0.56 -4.42
C VAL A 57 -5.71 -0.21 -4.12
N PHE A 58 -4.65 0.04 -4.86
CA PHE A 58 -3.37 -0.61 -4.60
C PHE A 58 -2.62 0.11 -3.47
N VAL A 59 -2.16 -0.64 -2.49
CA VAL A 59 -1.35 -0.10 -1.39
C VAL A 59 0.12 -0.22 -1.76
N VAL A 60 0.83 0.89 -1.69
CA VAL A 60 2.29 0.94 -1.82
C VAL A 60 2.91 1.42 -0.50
N ASP A 61 3.96 0.76 -0.07
CA ASP A 61 4.63 1.01 1.20
C ASP A 61 6.15 1.13 1.03
N ALA A 62 6.87 1.20 2.12
CA ALA A 62 8.32 1.26 2.10
C ALA A 62 8.95 -0.01 1.49
N TYR A 63 8.33 -1.17 1.65
CA TYR A 63 8.81 -2.42 1.03
C TYR A 63 8.63 -2.38 -0.49
N THR A 64 7.47 -1.92 -0.95
CA THR A 64 7.18 -1.75 -2.38
C THR A 64 8.22 -0.85 -3.03
N ARG A 65 8.43 0.35 -2.48
CA ARG A 65 9.42 1.30 -3.00
C ARG A 65 10.82 0.69 -3.04
N ARG A 66 11.23 0.06 -1.95
CA ARG A 66 12.58 -0.53 -1.84
C ARG A 66 12.82 -1.67 -2.82
N ILE A 67 11.86 -2.59 -2.97
CA ILE A 67 11.97 -3.69 -3.92
C ILE A 67 12.03 -3.15 -5.34
N PHE A 68 11.09 -2.32 -5.72
CA PHE A 68 11.00 -1.81 -7.09
C PHE A 68 12.16 -0.90 -7.48
N SER A 69 12.68 -0.08 -6.56
CA SER A 69 13.86 0.73 -6.84
C SER A 69 15.14 -0.12 -6.97
N ARG A 70 15.31 -1.12 -6.12
CA ARG A 70 16.47 -2.03 -6.20
C ARG A 70 16.46 -2.89 -7.45
N HIS A 71 15.28 -3.18 -8.00
CA HIS A 71 15.12 -3.84 -9.29
C HIS A 71 15.20 -2.88 -10.49
N GLY A 72 15.49 -1.60 -10.26
CA GLY A 72 15.66 -0.61 -11.34
C GLY A 72 14.37 -0.23 -12.05
N LEU A 73 13.21 -0.56 -11.49
CA LEU A 73 11.90 -0.30 -12.11
C LEU A 73 11.39 1.11 -11.83
N VAL A 74 11.80 1.70 -10.72
CA VAL A 74 11.41 3.06 -10.32
C VAL A 74 12.58 3.79 -9.64
N SER A 75 12.51 5.11 -9.56
CA SER A 75 13.42 5.89 -8.74
C SER A 75 13.13 5.66 -7.25
N GLU A 76 14.17 5.66 -6.42
CA GLU A 76 14.04 5.60 -4.96
C GLU A 76 13.25 6.80 -4.42
N SER A 77 13.28 7.93 -5.11
CA SER A 77 12.57 9.16 -4.75
C SER A 77 11.15 9.26 -5.31
N ILE A 78 10.63 8.21 -5.94
CA ILE A 78 9.27 8.21 -6.49
C ILE A 78 8.24 8.54 -5.40
N ASP A 79 7.30 9.43 -5.69
CA ASP A 79 6.23 9.75 -4.77
C ASP A 79 5.19 8.63 -4.66
N TYR A 80 4.35 8.70 -3.62
CA TYR A 80 3.37 7.66 -3.31
C TYR A 80 2.37 7.43 -4.45
N ASP A 81 1.77 8.50 -4.95
CA ASP A 81 0.70 8.39 -5.96
C ASP A 81 1.25 7.91 -7.30
N SER A 82 2.44 8.34 -7.69
CA SER A 82 3.13 7.86 -8.89
C SER A 82 3.47 6.38 -8.79
N LEU A 83 3.97 5.91 -7.65
CA LEU A 83 4.25 4.51 -7.42
C LEU A 83 2.96 3.66 -7.45
N ARG A 84 1.90 4.11 -6.78
CA ARG A 84 0.59 3.46 -6.81
C ARG A 84 0.04 3.35 -8.22
N ALA A 85 0.12 4.42 -9.00
CA ALA A 85 -0.38 4.47 -10.37
C ALA A 85 0.28 3.43 -11.30
N ILE A 86 1.54 3.06 -11.06
CA ILE A 86 2.21 2.00 -11.81
C ILE A 86 1.46 0.67 -11.66
N PHE A 87 1.05 0.32 -10.44
CA PHE A 87 0.29 -0.91 -10.21
C PHE A 87 -1.12 -0.82 -10.78
N GLU A 88 -1.84 0.24 -10.49
CA GLU A 88 -3.23 0.40 -10.90
C GLU A 88 -3.40 0.53 -12.41
N SER A 89 -2.41 1.05 -13.13
CA SER A 89 -2.44 1.12 -14.61
C SER A 89 -2.03 -0.17 -15.30
N ASN A 90 -1.35 -1.09 -14.63
CA ASN A 90 -0.85 -2.34 -15.21
C ASN A 90 -1.61 -3.59 -14.73
N LEU A 91 -2.46 -3.47 -13.73
CA LEU A 91 -3.23 -4.57 -13.17
C LEU A 91 -4.72 -4.30 -13.33
N MET A 92 -5.50 -5.38 -13.50
CA MET A 92 -6.95 -5.26 -13.37
C MET A 92 -7.32 -4.85 -11.94
N ALA A 93 -8.29 -3.93 -11.82
CA ALA A 93 -8.80 -3.47 -10.52
C ALA A 93 -9.57 -4.61 -9.82
N ASP A 94 -8.85 -5.41 -9.03
CA ASP A 94 -9.39 -6.55 -8.29
C ASP A 94 -8.86 -6.55 -6.86
N VAL A 95 -9.79 -6.53 -5.91
CA VAL A 95 -9.48 -6.46 -4.47
C VAL A 95 -8.64 -7.66 -4.01
N HIS A 96 -9.01 -8.87 -4.45
CA HIS A 96 -8.28 -10.09 -4.06
C HIS A 96 -6.84 -10.05 -4.58
N THR A 97 -6.67 -9.75 -5.86
CA THR A 97 -5.34 -9.64 -6.50
C THR A 97 -4.48 -8.58 -5.80
N PHE A 98 -5.07 -7.43 -5.46
CA PHE A 98 -4.33 -6.35 -4.79
C PHE A 98 -3.89 -6.74 -3.38
N LYS A 99 -4.76 -7.41 -2.61
CA LYS A 99 -4.42 -7.93 -1.27
C LYS A 99 -3.29 -8.96 -1.34
N GLU A 100 -3.40 -9.93 -2.25
CA GLU A 100 -2.38 -10.97 -2.44
C GLU A 100 -1.03 -10.37 -2.86
N TYR A 101 -1.04 -9.49 -3.86
CA TYR A 101 0.18 -8.88 -4.37
C TYR A 101 0.89 -8.03 -3.31
N HIS A 102 0.13 -7.17 -2.62
CA HIS A 102 0.69 -6.38 -1.52
C HIS A 102 1.24 -7.28 -0.41
N GLY A 103 0.53 -8.33 -0.02
CA GLY A 103 0.98 -9.32 0.96
C GLY A 103 2.30 -9.98 0.58
N LEU A 104 2.45 -10.38 -0.69
CA LEU A 104 3.69 -10.97 -1.22
C LEU A 104 4.86 -9.97 -1.22
N ILE A 105 4.60 -8.70 -1.54
CA ILE A 105 5.61 -7.63 -1.45
C ILE A 105 6.08 -7.46 0.00
N VAL A 106 5.17 -7.38 0.95
CA VAL A 106 5.49 -7.23 2.38
C VAL A 106 6.30 -8.43 2.88
N TRP A 107 5.87 -9.64 2.53
CA TRP A 107 6.59 -10.86 2.90
C TRP A 107 8.01 -10.87 2.32
N THR A 108 8.17 -10.61 1.03
CA THR A 108 9.47 -10.54 0.37
C THR A 108 10.37 -9.45 0.99
N GLY A 109 9.77 -8.31 1.32
CA GLY A 109 10.46 -7.20 1.96
C GLY A 109 10.97 -7.52 3.36
N LYS A 110 10.20 -8.28 4.13
CA LYS A 110 10.56 -8.73 5.49
C LYS A 110 11.62 -9.83 5.49
N ASP A 111 11.46 -10.81 4.63
CA ASP A 111 12.31 -12.00 4.67
C ASP A 111 13.61 -11.83 3.88
N TYR A 112 13.57 -11.14 2.75
CA TYR A 112 14.70 -11.04 1.82
C TYR A 112 15.16 -9.61 1.58
N CYS A 113 14.28 -8.73 1.13
CA CYS A 113 14.64 -7.37 0.75
C CYS A 113 14.67 -6.41 1.94
N ARG A 114 15.43 -6.76 2.96
CA ARG A 114 15.64 -5.95 4.17
C ARG A 114 16.51 -4.73 3.88
N THR A 115 16.78 -3.90 4.90
CA THR A 115 17.77 -2.82 4.80
C THR A 115 19.10 -3.36 4.27
N LYS A 116 19.58 -4.44 4.88
CA LYS A 116 20.65 -5.27 4.34
C LYS A 116 20.01 -6.43 3.55
N PRO A 117 20.08 -6.43 2.20
CA PRO A 117 19.37 -7.40 1.40
C PRO A 117 20.00 -8.80 1.50
N ASN A 118 19.14 -9.82 1.46
CA ASN A 118 19.52 -11.21 1.31
C ASN A 118 18.95 -11.73 -0.02
N CYS A 119 19.67 -11.47 -1.12
CA CYS A 119 19.22 -11.86 -2.45
C CYS A 119 19.40 -13.36 -2.72
N ALA A 120 20.32 -14.03 -2.02
CA ALA A 120 20.46 -15.48 -2.11
C ALA A 120 19.20 -16.17 -1.57
N GLY A 121 18.50 -16.89 -2.42
CA GLY A 121 17.22 -17.53 -2.09
C GLY A 121 15.98 -16.63 -2.17
N CYS A 122 16.14 -15.35 -2.49
CA CYS A 122 15.01 -14.47 -2.77
C CYS A 122 14.29 -14.89 -4.07
N PRO A 123 12.96 -15.06 -4.05
CA PRO A 123 12.23 -15.46 -5.25
C PRO A 123 12.32 -14.43 -6.39
N LEU A 124 12.66 -13.18 -6.10
CA LEU A 124 12.82 -12.13 -7.10
C LEU A 124 14.26 -11.99 -7.62
N GLN A 125 15.21 -12.76 -7.07
CA GLN A 125 16.61 -12.69 -7.50
C GLN A 125 16.81 -12.82 -9.03
N PRO A 126 16.12 -13.74 -9.74
CA PRO A 126 16.28 -13.89 -11.19
C PRO A 126 15.85 -12.66 -11.99
N LEU A 127 15.10 -11.75 -11.38
CA LEU A 127 14.59 -10.52 -12.01
C LEU A 127 15.48 -9.31 -11.76
N LEU A 128 16.61 -9.48 -11.07
CA LEU A 128 17.56 -8.38 -10.85
C LEU A 128 18.25 -7.97 -12.15
N PRO A 129 18.45 -6.67 -12.39
CA PRO A 129 19.11 -6.17 -13.59
C PRO A 129 20.64 -6.29 -13.52
N GLY A 130 21.17 -7.50 -13.30
CA GLY A 130 22.60 -7.82 -13.33
C GLY A 130 23.25 -7.91 -11.94
N ILE A 131 23.48 -6.82 -11.25
CA ILE A 131 24.16 -6.82 -9.95
C ILE A 131 23.17 -6.71 -8.80
N PRO A 132 23.16 -7.65 -7.83
CA PRO A 132 22.32 -7.52 -6.65
C PRO A 132 22.59 -6.22 -5.89
N PRO A 133 21.57 -5.61 -5.26
CA PRO A 133 21.75 -4.41 -4.47
C PRO A 133 22.70 -4.69 -3.30
N THR A 134 23.62 -3.77 -3.09
CA THR A 134 24.51 -3.79 -1.92
C THR A 134 23.78 -3.28 -0.68
N ALA A 135 24.19 -3.78 0.45
CA ALA A 135 23.62 -3.39 1.73
C ALA A 135 23.96 -1.93 2.09
#